data_c312e3ca3139e4315179a2a3b7ac94df
#
_entry.id   c312e3ca3139e4315179a2a3b7ac94df
#
_cell.length_a   1.000
_cell.length_b   1.000
_cell.length_c   1.000
_cell.angle_alpha   90.00
_cell.angle_beta   90.00
_cell.angle_gamma   90.00
#
_symmetry.space_group_name_H-M   'P 1'
#
loop_
_entity.id
_entity.type
_entity.pdbx_description
1 polymer ?
#
loop_
_entity_poly.entity_id
_entity_poly.type
_entity_poly.pdbx_seq_one_letter_code
_entity_poly.pdbx_strand_id
1 'polypeptide(L)'
;MEHEVTKKGLLLDAKGRIMEEGWARKPLWIYQREQVKGGRLRIKEWDYYAVINQQKQYAVTATMSDLGYAALFAISYIDFTRKAVSQKDALTFFPLGKIGLSSSSDMDNEVAWANKTLRFAFVKRGEKRHLMFACPSLVLPDGSIGLDCDFVLNQRKESESLTIATSWKEQRKAFYLNEKVNCMRAEGTIRRGMKSEQLLLGEAWGVLDWGRGRWTYQNTWYWASLSALVENIPFGLNLGYGFSDRTPASENAIYYNHKIDKLGEVQFQFNSGNLMEQWHIQDKEGRLDLIFQPVVDRSSNTNFVVIKSSQHQLFGSYSGTCKLSDGTTLHLDGLLGFAEEVFNRW
;
A
#
# COMPACT_ATOMS: atom_id res chain seq x y z
N MET A 1 -15.33 10.84 17.59
CA MET A 1 -15.24 9.45 17.13
C MET A 1 -15.24 9.47 15.61
N GLU A 2 -14.39 8.69 14.96
CA GLU A 2 -14.42 8.51 13.51
C GLU A 2 -15.75 7.85 13.09
N HIS A 3 -16.20 8.12 11.86
CA HIS A 3 -17.47 7.63 11.34
C HIS A 3 -17.31 6.31 10.60
N GLU A 4 -17.91 5.23 11.09
CA GLU A 4 -17.95 3.94 10.38
C GLU A 4 -19.15 3.88 9.43
N VAL A 5 -18.87 3.78 8.13
CA VAL A 5 -19.88 3.60 7.08
C VAL A 5 -20.20 2.11 6.96
N THR A 6 -21.48 1.79 7.01
CA THR A 6 -21.95 0.38 7.00
C THR A 6 -22.81 0.04 5.79
N LYS A 7 -23.19 1.03 4.98
CA LYS A 7 -24.06 0.85 3.81
C LYS A 7 -23.32 1.20 2.53
N LYS A 8 -23.55 0.38 1.49
CA LYS A 8 -23.02 0.65 0.16
C LYS A 8 -23.72 1.85 -0.48
N GLY A 9 -22.96 2.77 -1.08
CA GLY A 9 -23.49 3.97 -1.69
C GLY A 9 -22.57 4.57 -2.75
N LEU A 10 -23.07 5.55 -3.49
CA LEU A 10 -22.23 6.32 -4.43
C LEU A 10 -21.19 7.12 -3.65
N LEU A 11 -19.97 7.18 -4.18
CA LEU A 11 -18.93 7.98 -3.55
C LEU A 11 -19.21 9.48 -3.67
N LEU A 12 -19.60 9.94 -4.88
CA LEU A 12 -19.67 11.36 -5.19
C LEU A 12 -21.10 11.83 -5.47
N ASP A 13 -21.40 13.05 -5.01
CA ASP A 13 -22.59 13.80 -5.38
C ASP A 13 -22.47 14.40 -6.80
N ALA A 14 -23.54 15.00 -7.31
CA ALA A 14 -23.57 15.67 -8.62
C ALA A 14 -22.54 16.84 -8.74
N LYS A 15 -22.07 17.38 -7.60
CA LYS A 15 -21.06 18.44 -7.54
C LYS A 15 -19.63 17.89 -7.45
N GLY A 16 -19.46 16.57 -7.35
CA GLY A 16 -18.18 15.88 -7.24
C GLY A 16 -17.56 15.93 -5.83
N ARG A 17 -18.38 15.96 -4.80
CA ARG A 17 -17.97 15.89 -3.38
C ARG A 17 -18.38 14.53 -2.81
N ILE A 18 -17.62 14.00 -1.86
CA ILE A 18 -17.98 12.77 -1.16
C ILE A 18 -19.35 12.95 -0.50
N MET A 19 -20.24 11.98 -0.69
CA MET A 19 -21.57 11.97 -0.09
C MET A 19 -21.54 11.61 1.38
N GLU A 20 -20.72 10.65 1.77
CA GLU A 20 -20.53 10.18 3.13
C GLU A 20 -19.04 9.88 3.36
N GLU A 21 -18.39 10.73 4.17
CA GLU A 21 -16.99 10.56 4.55
C GLU A 21 -16.89 9.63 5.76
N GLY A 22 -15.87 8.78 5.81
CA GLY A 22 -15.71 7.84 6.91
C GLY A 22 -14.78 6.67 6.55
N TRP A 23 -14.84 5.61 7.36
CA TRP A 23 -14.13 4.37 7.13
C TRP A 23 -15.10 3.17 7.10
N ALA A 24 -14.69 2.07 6.49
CA ALA A 24 -15.47 0.85 6.41
C ALA A 24 -14.58 -0.39 6.48
N ARG A 25 -15.17 -1.54 6.85
CA ARG A 25 -14.50 -2.85 6.95
C ARG A 25 -14.42 -3.58 5.61
N LYS A 26 -14.86 -2.96 4.53
CA LYS A 26 -14.86 -3.47 3.16
C LYS A 26 -15.18 -2.34 2.19
N PRO A 27 -14.93 -2.48 0.88
CA PRO A 27 -15.24 -1.42 -0.09
C PRO A 27 -16.75 -1.23 -0.24
N LEU A 28 -17.26 -0.15 0.33
CA LEU A 28 -18.69 0.20 0.30
C LEU A 28 -19.01 1.37 -0.62
N TRP A 29 -18.02 2.19 -1.01
CA TRP A 29 -18.23 3.30 -1.92
C TRP A 29 -18.12 2.86 -3.37
N ILE A 30 -19.11 3.25 -4.17
CA ILE A 30 -19.12 3.04 -5.62
C ILE A 30 -18.37 4.19 -6.27
N TYR A 31 -17.14 3.92 -6.70
CA TYR A 31 -16.32 4.86 -7.43
C TYR A 31 -16.60 4.77 -8.93
N GLN A 32 -16.75 5.92 -9.58
CA GLN A 32 -16.89 6.05 -11.02
C GLN A 32 -15.99 7.20 -11.48
N ARG A 33 -14.93 6.88 -12.23
CA ARG A 33 -13.93 7.86 -12.68
C ARG A 33 -14.56 9.02 -13.44
N GLU A 34 -15.60 8.76 -14.20
CA GLU A 34 -16.31 9.73 -15.06
C GLU A 34 -17.07 10.78 -14.22
N GLN A 35 -17.42 10.45 -13.00
CA GLN A 35 -18.11 11.37 -12.09
C GLN A 35 -17.13 12.34 -11.40
N VAL A 36 -15.83 12.11 -11.45
CA VAL A 36 -14.83 12.97 -10.83
C VAL A 36 -14.79 14.32 -11.55
N LYS A 37 -15.19 15.38 -10.86
CA LYS A 37 -15.24 16.75 -11.41
C LYS A 37 -13.89 17.43 -11.29
N GLY A 38 -13.55 18.24 -12.33
CA GLY A 38 -12.31 19.00 -12.40
C GLY A 38 -11.30 18.39 -13.37
N GLY A 39 -10.05 18.85 -13.30
CA GLY A 39 -9.03 18.47 -14.30
C GLY A 39 -8.63 17.01 -14.21
N ARG A 40 -8.69 16.28 -15.34
CA ARG A 40 -8.32 14.87 -15.45
C ARG A 40 -6.87 14.57 -15.04
N LEU A 41 -5.98 15.55 -15.14
CA LEU A 41 -4.58 15.45 -14.73
C LEU A 41 -4.38 15.34 -13.21
N ARG A 42 -5.42 15.65 -12.42
CA ARG A 42 -5.41 15.55 -10.97
C ARG A 42 -6.04 14.26 -10.43
N ILE A 43 -6.60 13.43 -11.29
CA ILE A 43 -7.08 12.10 -10.90
C ILE A 43 -5.86 11.21 -10.74
N LYS A 44 -5.77 10.57 -9.58
CA LYS A 44 -4.70 9.64 -9.20
C LYS A 44 -5.34 8.30 -8.87
N GLU A 45 -4.87 7.26 -9.50
CA GLU A 45 -5.31 5.89 -9.28
C GLU A 45 -4.09 4.99 -9.22
N TRP A 46 -4.06 4.05 -8.28
CA TRP A 46 -2.98 3.08 -8.18
C TRP A 46 -3.44 1.78 -7.55
N ASP A 47 -2.74 0.73 -7.93
CA ASP A 47 -2.69 -0.55 -7.27
C ASP A 47 -1.23 -0.82 -6.93
N TYR A 48 -0.88 -0.78 -5.65
CA TYR A 48 0.42 -1.13 -5.12
C TYR A 48 0.29 -2.44 -4.36
N TYR A 49 1.15 -3.39 -4.69
CA TYR A 49 1.30 -4.63 -3.95
C TYR A 49 2.70 -4.76 -3.36
N ALA A 50 2.77 -5.26 -2.13
CA ALA A 50 3.99 -5.74 -1.52
C ALA A 50 3.79 -7.19 -1.05
N VAL A 51 4.76 -8.05 -1.31
CA VAL A 51 4.82 -9.42 -0.80
C VAL A 51 6.11 -9.55 0.00
N ILE A 52 6.00 -9.81 1.31
CA ILE A 52 7.13 -9.90 2.23
C ILE A 52 7.23 -11.34 2.73
N ASN A 53 8.39 -11.97 2.48
CA ASN A 53 8.73 -13.26 3.05
C ASN A 53 9.47 -13.06 4.37
N GLN A 54 8.78 -13.34 5.48
CA GLN A 54 9.29 -13.16 6.83
C GLN A 54 10.47 -14.08 7.14
N GLN A 55 10.44 -15.30 6.62
CA GLN A 55 11.45 -16.33 6.92
C GLN A 55 12.70 -16.17 6.06
N LYS A 56 12.53 -15.93 4.75
CA LYS A 56 13.64 -15.82 3.80
C LYS A 56 14.16 -14.39 3.65
N GLN A 57 13.59 -13.46 4.41
CA GLN A 57 14.03 -12.07 4.57
C GLN A 57 14.20 -11.32 3.23
N TYR A 58 13.16 -11.37 2.40
CA TYR A 58 13.06 -10.52 1.21
C TYR A 58 11.65 -9.95 1.04
N ALA A 59 11.56 -8.89 0.28
CA ALA A 59 10.28 -8.37 -0.19
C ALA A 59 10.33 -8.11 -1.70
N VAL A 60 9.18 -8.20 -2.35
CA VAL A 60 8.97 -7.71 -3.71
C VAL A 60 7.79 -6.77 -3.73
N THR A 61 7.89 -5.72 -4.55
CA THR A 61 6.78 -4.78 -4.75
C THR A 61 6.46 -4.65 -6.24
N ALA A 62 5.19 -4.45 -6.54
CA ALA A 62 4.71 -4.20 -7.89
C ALA A 62 3.65 -3.09 -7.86
N THR A 63 3.83 -2.09 -8.71
CA THR A 63 2.95 -0.91 -8.76
C THR A 63 2.49 -0.65 -10.18
N MET A 64 1.20 -0.40 -10.34
CA MET A 64 0.62 0.25 -11.52
C MET A 64 -0.12 1.50 -11.08
N SER A 65 0.22 2.66 -11.64
CA SER A 65 -0.41 3.93 -11.28
C SER A 65 -0.78 4.75 -12.51
N ASP A 66 -1.98 5.31 -12.51
CA ASP A 66 -2.41 6.39 -13.41
C ASP A 66 -2.43 7.70 -12.64
N LEU A 67 -1.45 8.55 -12.87
CA LEU A 67 -1.33 9.86 -12.22
C LEU A 67 -2.00 10.98 -13.05
N GLY A 68 -2.73 10.61 -14.10
CA GLY A 68 -3.37 11.52 -15.05
C GLY A 68 -2.40 12.02 -16.11
N TYR A 69 -1.33 12.71 -15.73
CA TYR A 69 -0.29 13.19 -16.66
C TYR A 69 0.75 12.11 -17.03
N ALA A 70 0.95 11.12 -16.16
CA ALA A 70 1.83 9.99 -16.39
C ALA A 70 1.23 8.72 -15.79
N ALA A 71 1.59 7.57 -16.35
CA ALA A 71 1.46 6.27 -15.70
C ALA A 71 2.83 5.80 -15.24
N LEU A 72 2.89 5.25 -14.03
CA LEU A 72 4.09 4.65 -13.46
C LEU A 72 3.87 3.14 -13.28
N PHE A 73 4.83 2.36 -13.75
CA PHE A 73 4.92 0.92 -13.55
C PHE A 73 6.26 0.63 -12.88
N ALA A 74 6.25 0.07 -11.69
CA ALA A 74 7.47 -0.16 -10.92
C ALA A 74 7.51 -1.55 -10.31
N ILE A 75 8.68 -2.18 -10.36
CA ILE A 75 9.01 -3.43 -9.68
C ILE A 75 10.21 -3.18 -8.78
N SER A 76 10.18 -3.71 -7.55
CA SER A 76 11.35 -3.70 -6.67
C SER A 76 11.55 -5.05 -6.02
N TYR A 77 12.80 -5.41 -5.81
CA TYR A 77 13.23 -6.54 -4.98
C TYR A 77 14.09 -6.00 -3.83
N ILE A 78 13.71 -6.31 -2.62
CA ILE A 78 14.37 -5.90 -1.38
C ILE A 78 15.00 -7.13 -0.73
N ASP A 79 16.29 -7.09 -0.44
CA ASP A 79 17.03 -8.11 0.28
C ASP A 79 17.41 -7.58 1.66
N PHE A 80 16.71 -8.03 2.70
CA PHE A 80 16.96 -7.57 4.08
C PHE A 80 18.32 -8.05 4.59
N THR A 81 18.78 -9.22 4.17
CA THR A 81 20.07 -9.76 4.62
C THR A 81 21.26 -9.02 4.03
N ARG A 82 21.15 -8.63 2.74
CA ARG A 82 22.18 -7.81 2.05
C ARG A 82 21.99 -6.32 2.27
N LYS A 83 20.90 -5.93 2.89
CA LYS A 83 20.52 -4.52 3.12
C LYS A 83 20.54 -3.72 1.82
N ALA A 84 19.94 -4.28 0.78
CA ALA A 84 20.01 -3.72 -0.56
C ALA A 84 18.68 -3.85 -1.31
N VAL A 85 18.46 -2.95 -2.25
CA VAL A 85 17.28 -2.92 -3.11
C VAL A 85 17.67 -2.86 -4.57
N SER A 86 16.95 -3.59 -5.41
CA SER A 86 16.96 -3.45 -6.86
C SER A 86 15.60 -3.00 -7.32
N GLN A 87 15.55 -1.98 -8.17
CA GLN A 87 14.32 -1.38 -8.66
C GLN A 87 14.39 -1.10 -10.15
N LYS A 88 13.28 -1.29 -10.83
CA LYS A 88 13.08 -0.85 -12.21
C LYS A 88 11.69 -0.27 -12.36
N ASP A 89 11.61 0.90 -13.01
CA ASP A 89 10.39 1.57 -13.33
C ASP A 89 10.30 1.93 -14.81
N ALA A 90 9.08 2.16 -15.27
CA ALA A 90 8.76 2.67 -16.58
C ALA A 90 7.64 3.70 -16.48
N LEU A 91 7.72 4.71 -17.34
CA LEU A 91 6.72 5.77 -17.42
C LEU A 91 6.08 5.78 -18.81
N THR A 92 4.78 6.08 -18.84
CA THR A 92 4.07 6.48 -20.06
C THR A 92 3.35 7.78 -19.80
N PHE A 93 3.08 8.57 -20.83
CA PHE A 93 2.49 9.90 -20.66
C PHE A 93 1.00 9.91 -21.01
N PHE A 94 0.23 10.72 -20.28
CA PHE A 94 -1.18 10.99 -20.47
C PHE A 94 -2.06 9.74 -20.57
N PRO A 95 -1.99 8.83 -19.58
CA PRO A 95 -2.83 7.64 -19.56
C PRO A 95 -4.32 7.98 -19.45
N LEU A 96 -4.69 8.96 -18.61
CA LEU A 96 -6.05 9.50 -18.45
C LEU A 96 -7.14 8.42 -18.25
N GLY A 97 -6.82 7.33 -17.54
CA GLY A 97 -7.70 6.19 -17.28
C GLY A 97 -7.51 5.00 -18.23
N LYS A 98 -6.65 5.12 -19.25
CA LYS A 98 -6.47 4.07 -20.27
C LYS A 98 -5.73 2.82 -19.78
N ILE A 99 -5.11 2.88 -18.58
CA ILE A 99 -4.53 1.68 -17.96
C ILE A 99 -5.63 0.66 -17.64
N GLY A 100 -6.85 1.13 -17.33
CA GLY A 100 -7.97 0.26 -17.01
C GLY A 100 -7.94 -0.28 -15.57
N LEU A 101 -7.36 0.48 -14.64
CA LEU A 101 -7.41 0.12 -13.22
C LEU A 101 -8.87 0.03 -12.75
N SER A 102 -9.17 -1.00 -11.97
CA SER A 102 -10.54 -1.31 -11.53
C SER A 102 -11.18 -0.19 -10.71
N SER A 103 -12.47 0.02 -10.86
CA SER A 103 -13.26 0.95 -10.02
C SER A 103 -13.53 0.42 -8.60
N SER A 104 -13.20 -0.83 -8.31
CA SER A 104 -13.28 -1.45 -7.00
C SER A 104 -12.18 -2.49 -6.86
N SER A 105 -11.58 -2.57 -5.69
CA SER A 105 -10.59 -3.60 -5.33
C SER A 105 -11.19 -5.00 -5.21
N ASP A 106 -12.49 -5.10 -4.94
CA ASP A 106 -13.20 -6.37 -4.69
C ASP A 106 -13.91 -6.92 -5.93
N MET A 107 -13.94 -6.16 -7.02
CA MET A 107 -14.55 -6.60 -8.28
C MET A 107 -13.56 -7.46 -9.07
N ASP A 108 -14.06 -8.56 -9.65
CA ASP A 108 -13.28 -9.38 -10.57
C ASP A 108 -12.82 -8.52 -11.76
N ASN A 109 -11.53 -8.49 -11.98
CA ASN A 109 -10.92 -7.71 -13.06
C ASN A 109 -9.57 -8.29 -13.47
N GLU A 110 -9.07 -7.78 -14.58
CA GLU A 110 -7.73 -8.04 -15.07
C GLU A 110 -7.15 -6.75 -15.65
N VAL A 111 -5.95 -6.39 -15.19
CA VAL A 111 -5.19 -5.27 -15.72
C VAL A 111 -3.81 -5.77 -16.09
N ALA A 112 -3.41 -5.55 -17.34
CA ALA A 112 -2.10 -5.95 -17.83
C ALA A 112 -1.42 -4.80 -18.55
N TRP A 113 -0.10 -4.76 -18.39
CA TRP A 113 0.75 -3.81 -19.11
C TRP A 113 2.13 -4.42 -19.35
N ALA A 114 2.72 -4.11 -20.48
CA ALA A 114 4.07 -4.56 -20.82
C ALA A 114 4.78 -3.56 -21.73
N ASN A 115 6.11 -3.54 -21.61
CA ASN A 115 7.01 -2.94 -22.57
C ASN A 115 8.22 -3.89 -22.81
N LYS A 116 9.31 -3.38 -23.38
CA LYS A 116 10.51 -4.19 -23.63
C LYS A 116 11.22 -4.69 -22.36
N THR A 117 11.01 -4.04 -21.22
CA THR A 117 11.75 -4.29 -19.96
C THR A 117 10.89 -4.81 -18.82
N LEU A 118 9.62 -4.48 -18.79
CA LEU A 118 8.72 -4.80 -17.70
C LEU A 118 7.43 -5.45 -18.22
N ARG A 119 6.92 -6.41 -17.46
CA ARG A 119 5.60 -7.04 -17.70
C ARG A 119 4.84 -7.10 -16.39
N PHE A 120 3.54 -6.81 -16.46
CA PHE A 120 2.60 -6.88 -15.35
C PHE A 120 1.28 -7.49 -15.80
N ALA A 121 0.70 -8.31 -14.94
CA ALA A 121 -0.71 -8.66 -14.98
C ALA A 121 -1.22 -8.84 -13.54
N PHE A 122 -2.23 -8.07 -13.17
CA PHE A 122 -2.94 -8.20 -11.89
C PHE A 122 -4.34 -8.70 -12.20
N VAL A 123 -4.67 -9.87 -11.69
CA VAL A 123 -5.94 -10.54 -11.95
C VAL A 123 -6.65 -10.81 -10.64
N LYS A 124 -7.84 -10.28 -10.46
CA LYS A 124 -8.70 -10.55 -9.31
C LYS A 124 -9.82 -11.51 -9.75
N ARG A 125 -9.98 -12.61 -9.04
CA ARG A 125 -11.06 -13.58 -9.24
C ARG A 125 -11.49 -14.15 -7.87
N GLY A 126 -12.72 -13.85 -7.45
CA GLY A 126 -13.23 -14.29 -6.15
C GLY A 126 -12.31 -13.86 -4.99
N GLU A 127 -11.80 -14.80 -4.23
CA GLU A 127 -10.91 -14.54 -3.08
C GLU A 127 -9.42 -14.44 -3.47
N LYS A 128 -9.08 -14.61 -4.73
CA LYS A 128 -7.69 -14.69 -5.20
C LYS A 128 -7.29 -13.45 -5.99
N ARG A 129 -6.07 -12.98 -5.73
CA ARG A 129 -5.38 -11.97 -6.53
C ARG A 129 -4.13 -12.63 -7.11
N HIS A 130 -4.13 -12.83 -8.41
CA HIS A 130 -2.99 -13.40 -9.13
C HIS A 130 -2.13 -12.25 -9.65
N LEU A 131 -0.91 -12.18 -9.18
CA LEU A 131 0.08 -11.15 -9.51
C LEU A 131 1.18 -11.79 -10.33
N MET A 132 1.26 -11.43 -11.59
CA MET A 132 2.34 -11.83 -12.50
C MET A 132 3.11 -10.58 -12.88
N PHE A 133 4.39 -10.52 -12.55
CA PHE A 133 5.23 -9.40 -12.97
C PHE A 133 6.68 -9.82 -13.14
N ALA A 134 7.35 -9.22 -14.12
CA ALA A 134 8.70 -9.58 -14.46
C ALA A 134 9.54 -8.41 -14.99
N CYS A 135 10.83 -8.46 -14.66
CA CYS A 135 11.88 -7.63 -15.22
C CYS A 135 13.11 -8.49 -15.57
N PRO A 136 13.23 -8.98 -16.82
CA PRO A 136 14.32 -9.88 -17.22
C PRO A 136 15.73 -9.28 -17.10
N SER A 137 15.84 -7.95 -17.09
CA SER A 137 17.12 -7.23 -17.02
C SER A 137 17.46 -6.65 -15.65
N LEU A 138 16.65 -6.92 -14.62
CA LEU A 138 16.90 -6.41 -13.27
C LEU A 138 18.13 -7.11 -12.68
N VAL A 139 19.14 -6.33 -12.33
CA VAL A 139 20.29 -6.83 -11.57
C VAL A 139 19.91 -6.87 -10.09
N LEU A 140 19.91 -8.05 -9.50
CA LEU A 140 19.53 -8.27 -8.11
C LEU A 140 20.71 -8.04 -7.15
N PRO A 141 20.48 -7.87 -5.83
CA PRO A 141 21.54 -7.60 -4.86
C PRO A 141 22.62 -8.69 -4.76
N ASP A 142 22.30 -9.91 -5.17
CA ASP A 142 23.26 -11.02 -5.22
C ASP A 142 24.04 -11.13 -6.55
N GLY A 143 23.84 -10.16 -7.45
CA GLY A 143 24.46 -10.11 -8.79
C GLY A 143 23.74 -10.96 -9.85
N SER A 144 22.71 -11.73 -9.50
CA SER A 144 21.89 -12.45 -10.48
C SER A 144 21.07 -11.48 -11.33
N ILE A 145 20.74 -11.84 -12.56
CA ILE A 145 20.00 -10.99 -13.51
C ILE A 145 18.67 -11.62 -13.84
N GLY A 146 17.61 -10.82 -13.67
CA GLY A 146 16.23 -11.18 -13.96
C GLY A 146 15.42 -11.49 -12.72
N LEU A 147 14.24 -10.89 -12.64
CA LEU A 147 13.21 -11.17 -11.67
C LEU A 147 11.92 -11.54 -12.40
N ASP A 148 11.28 -12.64 -11.98
CA ASP A 148 9.98 -13.09 -12.50
C ASP A 148 9.17 -13.64 -11.32
N CYS A 149 7.99 -13.09 -11.09
CA CYS A 149 7.12 -13.42 -9.99
C CYS A 149 5.75 -13.83 -10.49
N ASP A 150 5.27 -14.92 -9.96
CA ASP A 150 3.93 -15.47 -10.21
C ASP A 150 3.34 -15.86 -8.86
N PHE A 151 2.55 -14.95 -8.27
CA PHE A 151 2.01 -15.08 -6.93
C PHE A 151 0.49 -15.09 -6.92
N VAL A 152 -0.08 -15.92 -6.08
CA VAL A 152 -1.48 -15.88 -5.71
C VAL A 152 -1.59 -15.41 -4.27
N LEU A 153 -2.25 -14.26 -4.08
CA LEU A 153 -2.59 -13.73 -2.77
C LEU A 153 -4.02 -14.15 -2.42
N ASN A 154 -4.17 -14.83 -1.29
CA ASN A 154 -5.45 -15.32 -0.82
C ASN A 154 -6.06 -14.36 0.20
N GLN A 155 -7.15 -13.68 -0.19
CA GLN A 155 -7.97 -12.84 0.68
C GLN A 155 -9.27 -13.57 0.97
N ARG A 156 -9.41 -14.14 2.17
CA ARG A 156 -10.62 -14.86 2.55
C ARG A 156 -11.83 -13.93 2.55
N LYS A 157 -12.99 -14.46 2.20
CA LYS A 157 -14.25 -13.69 2.12
C LYS A 157 -14.64 -13.03 3.45
N GLU A 158 -14.31 -13.68 4.56
CA GLU A 158 -14.57 -13.17 5.92
C GLU A 158 -13.53 -12.14 6.40
N SER A 159 -12.41 -11.99 5.68
CA SER A 159 -11.37 -11.03 6.06
C SER A 159 -11.85 -9.60 5.81
N GLU A 160 -11.72 -8.78 6.82
CA GLU A 160 -12.00 -7.36 6.72
C GLU A 160 -10.83 -6.61 6.06
N SER A 161 -11.12 -5.55 5.34
CA SER A 161 -10.17 -4.59 4.79
C SER A 161 -10.51 -3.19 5.28
N LEU A 162 -9.51 -2.33 5.45
CA LEU A 162 -9.75 -0.95 5.82
C LEU A 162 -9.96 -0.09 4.58
N THR A 163 -11.19 0.36 4.38
CA THR A 163 -11.51 1.34 3.34
C THR A 163 -11.79 2.70 3.99
N ILE A 164 -11.23 3.78 3.44
CA ILE A 164 -11.53 5.14 3.85
C ILE A 164 -11.96 6.00 2.67
N ALA A 165 -12.87 6.95 2.92
CA ALA A 165 -13.22 8.00 1.99
C ALA A 165 -13.19 9.35 2.72
N THR A 166 -12.23 10.22 2.37
CA THR A 166 -12.02 11.51 3.00
C THR A 166 -11.70 12.59 1.97
N SER A 167 -12.04 13.84 2.25
CA SER A 167 -11.74 14.97 1.39
C SER A 167 -10.79 15.96 2.07
N TRP A 168 -10.30 16.96 1.35
CA TRP A 168 -9.53 18.07 1.94
C TRP A 168 -10.45 19.19 2.42
N LYS A 169 -10.23 19.70 3.64
CA LYS A 169 -11.05 20.78 4.25
C LYS A 169 -11.21 21.99 3.33
N GLU A 170 -10.10 22.43 2.75
CA GLU A 170 -10.02 23.61 1.92
C GLU A 170 -10.51 23.37 0.49
N GLN A 171 -10.66 22.10 0.10
CA GLN A 171 -10.98 21.73 -1.28
C GLN A 171 -11.82 20.46 -1.34
N ARG A 172 -13.09 20.50 -0.91
CA ARG A 172 -13.99 19.34 -0.79
C ARG A 172 -14.26 18.53 -2.07
N LYS A 173 -13.80 19.00 -3.24
CA LYS A 173 -13.77 18.22 -4.49
C LYS A 173 -12.46 17.43 -4.66
N ALA A 174 -11.44 17.73 -3.86
CA ALA A 174 -10.29 16.87 -3.74
C ALA A 174 -10.61 15.81 -2.69
N PHE A 175 -10.41 14.55 -3.04
CA PHE A 175 -10.78 13.42 -2.20
C PHE A 175 -9.81 12.25 -2.39
N TYR A 176 -9.79 11.41 -1.39
CA TYR A 176 -9.06 10.16 -1.31
C TYR A 176 -10.02 9.03 -0.95
N LEU A 177 -10.20 8.08 -1.84
CA LEU A 177 -10.80 6.79 -1.58
C LEU A 177 -9.68 5.76 -1.61
N ASN A 178 -9.52 5.03 -0.54
CA ASN A 178 -8.45 4.05 -0.43
C ASN A 178 -8.92 2.78 0.26
N GLU A 179 -8.37 1.66 -0.15
CA GLU A 179 -8.50 0.40 0.55
C GLU A 179 -7.14 -0.21 0.83
N LYS A 180 -6.93 -0.59 2.08
CA LYS A 180 -5.80 -1.34 2.57
C LYS A 180 -6.23 -2.77 2.86
N VAL A 181 -5.62 -3.72 2.17
CA VAL A 181 -5.83 -5.15 2.42
C VAL A 181 -4.53 -5.73 2.94
N ASN A 182 -4.51 -6.09 4.21
CA ASN A 182 -3.37 -6.73 4.85
C ASN A 182 -3.61 -8.23 5.04
N CYS A 183 -2.59 -8.94 5.48
CA CYS A 183 -2.64 -10.36 5.89
C CYS A 183 -3.11 -11.32 4.79
N MET A 184 -2.89 -10.99 3.52
CA MET A 184 -3.13 -11.94 2.44
C MET A 184 -2.00 -12.97 2.41
N ARG A 185 -2.32 -14.25 2.58
CA ARG A 185 -1.32 -15.32 2.44
C ARG A 185 -0.89 -15.44 0.99
N ALA A 186 0.43 -15.43 0.76
CA ALA A 186 1.01 -15.53 -0.56
C ALA A 186 1.54 -16.94 -0.83
N GLU A 187 1.27 -17.44 -2.03
CA GLU A 187 1.84 -18.67 -2.59
C GLU A 187 2.23 -18.45 -4.04
N GLY A 188 3.05 -19.33 -4.60
CA GLY A 188 3.46 -19.21 -6.01
C GLY A 188 4.96 -19.33 -6.18
N THR A 189 5.49 -18.72 -7.23
CA THR A 189 6.89 -18.86 -7.63
C THR A 189 7.58 -17.51 -7.76
N ILE A 190 8.81 -17.43 -7.27
CA ILE A 190 9.75 -16.36 -7.58
C ILE A 190 10.97 -16.93 -8.28
N ARG A 191 11.34 -16.36 -9.41
CA ARG A 191 12.57 -16.68 -10.12
C ARG A 191 13.53 -15.49 -10.07
N ARG A 192 14.74 -15.74 -9.58
CA ARG A 192 15.85 -14.79 -9.46
C ARG A 192 17.02 -15.30 -10.30
N GLY A 193 17.26 -14.68 -11.46
CA GLY A 193 18.16 -15.21 -12.46
C GLY A 193 17.77 -16.63 -12.86
N MET A 194 18.70 -17.58 -12.68
CA MET A 194 18.48 -19.01 -12.97
C MET A 194 17.83 -19.80 -11.83
N LYS A 195 17.71 -19.20 -10.63
CA LYS A 195 17.15 -19.86 -9.46
C LYS A 195 15.65 -19.64 -9.40
N SER A 196 14.88 -20.73 -9.33
CA SER A 196 13.45 -20.72 -9.09
C SER A 196 13.16 -21.19 -7.67
N GLU A 197 12.28 -20.51 -6.98
CA GLU A 197 11.88 -20.80 -5.61
C GLU A 197 10.37 -20.80 -5.51
N GLN A 198 9.83 -21.83 -4.87
CA GLN A 198 8.42 -21.95 -4.53
C GLN A 198 8.15 -21.24 -3.20
N LEU A 199 7.20 -20.31 -3.18
CA LEU A 199 6.61 -19.78 -1.94
C LEU A 199 5.53 -20.75 -1.46
N LEU A 200 5.72 -21.24 -0.25
CA LEU A 200 4.70 -22.06 0.39
C LEU A 200 3.71 -21.20 1.17
N LEU A 201 2.49 -21.66 1.26
CA LEU A 201 1.42 -20.96 1.96
C LEU A 201 1.80 -20.69 3.44
N GLY A 202 1.81 -19.41 3.83
CA GLY A 202 2.16 -18.98 5.19
C GLY A 202 3.61 -18.52 5.37
N GLU A 203 4.51 -18.70 4.39
CA GLU A 203 5.88 -18.14 4.43
C GLU A 203 5.92 -16.66 4.14
N ALA A 204 5.03 -16.18 3.27
CA ALA A 204 4.99 -14.81 2.82
C ALA A 204 3.57 -14.22 2.90
N TRP A 205 3.54 -12.90 3.04
CA TRP A 205 2.31 -12.14 3.23
C TRP A 205 2.23 -10.98 2.25
N GLY A 206 1.06 -10.86 1.65
CA GLY A 206 0.75 -9.78 0.70
C GLY A 206 -0.01 -8.64 1.35
N VAL A 207 0.28 -7.44 0.86
CA VAL A 207 -0.44 -6.19 1.15
C VAL A 207 -0.90 -5.58 -0.15
N LEU A 208 -2.11 -5.04 -0.20
CA LEU A 208 -2.60 -4.18 -1.27
C LEU A 208 -2.87 -2.79 -0.71
N ASP A 209 -2.36 -1.79 -1.40
CA ASP A 209 -2.79 -0.40 -1.33
C ASP A 209 -3.49 -0.04 -2.64
N TRP A 210 -4.82 0.00 -2.60
CA TRP A 210 -5.68 0.39 -3.70
C TRP A 210 -6.17 1.81 -3.46
N GLY A 211 -5.77 2.74 -4.34
CA GLY A 211 -6.10 4.15 -4.17
C GLY A 211 -6.76 4.76 -5.39
N ARG A 212 -7.80 5.56 -5.17
CA ARG A 212 -8.51 6.34 -6.19
C ARG A 212 -8.82 7.72 -5.64
N GLY A 213 -8.60 8.75 -6.42
CA GLY A 213 -8.93 10.07 -5.91
C GLY A 213 -8.62 11.20 -6.87
N ARG A 214 -9.01 12.39 -6.44
CA ARG A 214 -8.59 13.64 -7.03
C ARG A 214 -7.82 14.43 -5.97
N TRP A 215 -6.54 14.60 -6.18
CA TRP A 215 -5.64 15.12 -5.17
C TRP A 215 -5.38 16.63 -5.31
N THR A 216 -5.03 17.29 -4.21
CA THR A 216 -4.48 18.64 -4.20
C THR A 216 -3.09 18.67 -4.83
N TYR A 217 -2.57 19.87 -5.12
CA TYR A 217 -1.30 20.03 -5.85
C TYR A 217 -0.08 19.58 -5.05
N GLN A 218 -0.09 19.79 -3.73
CA GLN A 218 1.01 19.42 -2.85
C GLN A 218 0.49 18.60 -1.69
N ASN A 219 1.20 17.50 -1.39
CA ASN A 219 0.84 16.58 -0.32
C ASN A 219 2.09 15.99 0.30
N THR A 220 2.03 15.76 1.61
CA THR A 220 2.97 14.92 2.34
C THR A 220 2.16 13.84 3.04
N TRP A 221 2.68 12.62 3.07
CA TRP A 221 2.07 11.55 3.87
C TRP A 221 3.14 10.64 4.46
N TYR A 222 2.73 9.99 5.52
CA TYR A 222 3.45 8.95 6.21
C TYR A 222 2.61 7.68 6.17
N TRP A 223 3.23 6.57 5.87
CA TRP A 223 2.53 5.28 5.85
C TRP A 223 3.43 4.20 6.39
N ALA A 224 2.86 3.25 7.15
CA ALA A 224 3.54 2.09 7.67
C ALA A 224 2.64 0.87 7.54
N SER A 225 3.23 -0.26 7.16
CA SER A 225 2.46 -1.50 7.01
C SER A 225 3.34 -2.71 7.26
N LEU A 226 2.74 -3.72 7.87
CA LEU A 226 3.30 -5.06 7.97
C LEU A 226 2.18 -6.10 7.90
N SER A 227 2.54 -7.34 7.56
CA SER A 227 1.68 -8.53 7.67
C SER A 227 2.54 -9.72 8.02
N ALA A 228 2.13 -10.47 9.04
CA ALA A 228 2.89 -11.59 9.59
C ALA A 228 1.97 -12.56 10.39
N LEU A 229 2.57 -13.46 11.14
CA LEU A 229 1.93 -14.21 12.21
C LEU A 229 2.42 -13.67 13.57
N VAL A 230 1.48 -13.49 14.49
CA VAL A 230 1.76 -13.32 15.92
C VAL A 230 1.02 -14.45 16.64
N GLU A 231 1.73 -15.26 17.42
CA GLU A 231 1.16 -16.42 18.10
C GLU A 231 0.40 -17.39 17.15
N ASN A 232 0.90 -17.57 15.93
CA ASN A 232 0.29 -18.35 14.84
C ASN A 232 -1.04 -17.81 14.30
N ILE A 233 -1.41 -16.57 14.66
CA ILE A 233 -2.61 -15.88 14.16
C ILE A 233 -2.18 -14.81 13.15
N PRO A 234 -2.89 -14.67 12.01
CA PRO A 234 -2.64 -13.58 11.07
C PRO A 234 -2.75 -12.21 11.76
N PHE A 235 -1.67 -11.44 11.68
CA PHE A 235 -1.51 -10.12 12.24
C PHE A 235 -1.01 -9.15 11.20
N GLY A 236 -1.54 -7.93 11.22
CA GLY A 236 -1.06 -6.85 10.37
C GLY A 236 -1.28 -5.48 10.97
N LEU A 237 -0.58 -4.51 10.42
CA LEU A 237 -0.73 -3.09 10.72
C LEU A 237 -0.90 -2.30 9.43
N ASN A 238 -1.78 -1.33 9.46
CA ASN A 238 -1.78 -0.21 8.53
C ASN A 238 -1.91 1.08 9.33
N LEU A 239 -0.92 1.95 9.20
CA LEU A 239 -0.84 3.21 9.91
C LEU A 239 -0.50 4.32 8.92
N GLY A 240 -1.23 5.43 8.93
CA GLY A 240 -0.96 6.51 8.00
C GLY A 240 -1.60 7.84 8.39
N TYR A 241 -0.93 8.92 7.98
CA TYR A 241 -1.40 10.29 8.17
C TYR A 241 -0.68 11.28 7.26
N GLY A 242 -1.06 12.56 7.34
CA GLY A 242 -0.38 13.68 6.69
C GLY A 242 -1.16 14.31 5.52
N PHE A 243 -2.24 13.70 5.07
CA PHE A 243 -3.06 14.18 3.95
C PHE A 243 -4.55 14.17 4.30
N SER A 244 -5.37 14.87 3.51
CA SER A 244 -6.83 14.99 3.66
C SER A 244 -7.32 15.44 5.06
N ASP A 245 -8.63 15.53 5.23
CA ASP A 245 -9.28 15.74 6.53
C ASP A 245 -9.48 14.39 7.22
N ARG A 246 -8.74 14.13 8.28
CA ARG A 246 -8.80 12.88 9.03
C ARG A 246 -9.86 12.88 10.14
N THR A 247 -10.63 13.97 10.26
CA THR A 247 -11.70 14.06 11.28
C THR A 247 -12.74 12.94 11.12
N PRO A 248 -13.23 12.63 9.89
CA PRO A 248 -14.19 11.54 9.70
C PRO A 248 -13.54 10.15 9.71
N ALA A 249 -12.28 10.01 9.31
CA ALA A 249 -11.57 8.73 9.26
C ALA A 249 -10.07 8.89 9.15
N SER A 250 -9.32 8.01 9.82
CA SER A 250 -7.90 7.74 9.57
C SER A 250 -7.72 6.35 8.96
N GLU A 251 -6.56 6.11 8.35
CA GLU A 251 -6.23 4.77 7.84
C GLU A 251 -5.42 3.93 8.84
N ASN A 252 -5.70 4.10 10.14
CA ASN A 252 -4.99 3.44 11.22
C ASN A 252 -5.77 2.24 11.76
N ALA A 253 -5.20 1.05 11.64
CA ALA A 253 -5.82 -0.18 12.14
C ALA A 253 -4.79 -1.28 12.44
N ILE A 254 -5.13 -2.11 13.43
CA ILE A 254 -4.56 -3.43 13.64
C ILE A 254 -5.45 -4.44 12.90
N TYR A 255 -4.85 -5.37 12.18
CA TYR A 255 -5.53 -6.54 11.63
C TYR A 255 -5.16 -7.74 12.50
N TYR A 256 -6.13 -8.38 13.07
CA TYR A 256 -5.91 -9.55 13.90
C TYR A 256 -7.01 -10.60 13.65
N ASN A 257 -6.61 -11.81 13.36
CA ASN A 257 -7.53 -12.92 13.08
C ASN A 257 -8.61 -12.55 12.06
N HIS A 258 -8.22 -11.95 10.94
CA HIS A 258 -9.10 -11.51 9.84
C HIS A 258 -10.04 -10.33 10.16
N LYS A 259 -9.91 -9.70 11.33
CA LYS A 259 -10.71 -8.54 11.75
C LYS A 259 -9.87 -7.29 11.86
N ILE A 260 -10.52 -6.16 11.66
CA ILE A 260 -9.95 -4.84 11.89
C ILE A 260 -10.27 -4.38 13.30
N ASP A 261 -9.23 -4.01 14.01
CA ASP A 261 -9.31 -3.23 15.24
C ASP A 261 -8.84 -1.81 14.94
N LYS A 262 -9.81 -0.89 14.87
CA LYS A 262 -9.57 0.49 14.45
C LYS A 262 -8.77 1.25 15.51
N LEU A 263 -7.79 2.03 15.06
CA LEU A 263 -6.99 2.93 15.88
C LEU A 263 -7.35 4.39 15.59
N GLY A 264 -7.10 5.24 16.57
CA GLY A 264 -7.19 6.68 16.43
C GLY A 264 -5.96 7.29 15.74
N GLU A 265 -5.54 8.47 16.20
CA GLU A 265 -4.38 9.16 15.65
C GLU A 265 -3.06 8.49 16.08
N VAL A 266 -2.20 8.28 15.08
CA VAL A 266 -0.83 7.78 15.30
C VAL A 266 0.20 8.87 15.02
N GLN A 267 1.38 8.71 15.60
CA GLN A 267 2.53 9.58 15.40
C GLN A 267 3.79 8.75 15.15
N PHE A 268 4.54 9.13 14.12
CA PHE A 268 5.87 8.60 13.84
C PHE A 268 6.92 9.62 14.28
N GLN A 269 7.75 9.22 15.23
CA GLN A 269 8.86 10.03 15.72
C GLN A 269 10.15 9.47 15.12
N PHE A 270 10.80 10.26 14.29
CA PHE A 270 12.02 9.87 13.59
C PHE A 270 12.90 11.10 13.31
N ASN A 271 14.17 10.86 13.01
CA ASN A 271 15.10 11.90 12.58
C ASN A 271 14.95 12.17 11.08
N SER A 272 14.36 13.31 10.70
CA SER A 272 14.19 13.70 9.28
C SER A 272 15.53 13.94 8.56
N GLY A 273 16.63 14.17 9.28
CA GLY A 273 17.98 14.27 8.72
C GLY A 273 18.62 12.91 8.42
N ASN A 274 18.11 11.83 9.02
CA ASN A 274 18.60 10.47 8.81
C ASN A 274 17.47 9.45 9.02
N LEU A 275 16.72 9.16 7.96
CA LEU A 275 15.58 8.25 8.00
C LEU A 275 15.97 6.79 8.32
N MET A 276 17.27 6.44 8.22
CA MET A 276 17.76 5.10 8.55
C MET A 276 17.97 4.88 10.06
N GLU A 277 17.83 5.91 10.86
CA GLU A 277 17.74 5.76 12.32
C GLU A 277 16.41 5.13 12.71
N GLN A 278 16.33 4.67 13.94
CA GLN A 278 15.14 4.05 14.51
C GLN A 278 13.96 5.02 14.56
N TRP A 279 12.77 4.54 14.20
CA TRP A 279 11.51 5.28 14.35
C TRP A 279 10.74 4.76 15.54
N HIS A 280 10.13 5.66 16.31
CA HIS A 280 9.19 5.31 17.36
C HIS A 280 7.77 5.63 16.90
N ILE A 281 6.89 4.63 16.91
CA ILE A 281 5.52 4.75 16.40
C ILE A 281 4.56 4.49 17.55
N GLN A 282 3.75 5.49 17.85
CA GLN A 282 2.79 5.46 18.96
C GLN A 282 1.44 5.99 18.52
N ASP A 283 0.38 5.60 19.24
CA ASP A 283 -0.92 6.23 19.14
C ASP A 283 -1.24 7.06 20.39
N LYS A 284 -2.23 7.94 20.31
CA LYS A 284 -2.62 8.79 21.43
C LYS A 284 -3.27 8.05 22.59
N GLU A 285 -3.80 6.87 22.34
CA GLU A 285 -4.56 6.07 23.29
C GLU A 285 -3.69 5.07 24.07
N GLY A 286 -2.39 4.98 23.73
CA GLY A 286 -1.44 4.05 24.35
C GLY A 286 -1.69 2.60 23.98
N ARG A 287 -2.25 2.36 22.80
CA ARG A 287 -2.49 1.04 22.23
C ARG A 287 -1.35 0.55 21.34
N LEU A 288 -0.52 1.47 20.85
CA LEU A 288 0.69 1.19 20.09
C LEU A 288 1.92 1.76 20.79
N ASP A 289 2.92 0.92 20.94
CA ASP A 289 4.27 1.32 21.35
C ASP A 289 5.27 0.47 20.58
N LEU A 290 5.65 0.98 19.38
CA LEU A 290 6.41 0.23 18.39
C LEU A 290 7.70 0.94 18.04
N ILE A 291 8.74 0.14 17.92
CA ILE A 291 10.02 0.51 17.33
C ILE A 291 10.08 -0.07 15.94
N PHE A 292 10.30 0.80 14.95
CA PHE A 292 10.64 0.40 13.60
C PHE A 292 12.12 0.64 13.35
N GLN A 293 12.85 -0.43 13.02
CA GLN A 293 14.27 -0.38 12.67
C GLN A 293 14.43 -0.49 11.17
N PRO A 294 14.71 0.61 10.45
CA PRO A 294 14.99 0.58 9.01
C PRO A 294 16.22 -0.27 8.69
N VAL A 295 16.16 -0.97 7.58
CA VAL A 295 17.26 -1.79 7.04
C VAL A 295 17.65 -1.35 5.63
N VAL A 296 16.67 -0.98 4.81
CA VAL A 296 16.85 -0.57 3.41
C VAL A 296 15.93 0.61 3.11
N ASP A 297 16.48 1.66 2.49
CA ASP A 297 15.70 2.75 1.93
C ASP A 297 15.49 2.52 0.42
N ARG A 298 14.25 2.23 0.03
CA ARG A 298 13.81 2.25 -1.34
C ARG A 298 13.36 3.68 -1.67
N SER A 299 14.28 4.49 -2.17
CA SER A 299 14.02 5.90 -2.45
C SER A 299 13.83 6.20 -3.93
N SER A 300 13.07 7.23 -4.21
CA SER A 300 12.89 7.82 -5.53
C SER A 300 12.79 9.33 -5.42
N ASN A 301 13.53 10.03 -6.25
CA ASN A 301 13.50 11.49 -6.28
C ASN A 301 13.31 11.98 -7.72
N THR A 302 12.28 12.78 -7.93
CA THR A 302 11.99 13.43 -9.20
C THR A 302 11.82 14.92 -8.96
N ASN A 303 12.55 15.74 -9.69
CA ASN A 303 12.47 17.20 -9.55
C ASN A 303 12.45 17.87 -10.93
N PHE A 304 11.24 18.19 -11.39
CA PHE A 304 11.00 19.04 -12.55
C PHE A 304 10.37 20.35 -12.07
N VAL A 305 10.38 21.37 -12.92
CA VAL A 305 9.91 22.73 -12.57
C VAL A 305 8.54 22.73 -11.86
N VAL A 306 7.58 21.93 -12.35
CA VAL A 306 6.19 21.88 -11.82
C VAL A 306 5.86 20.59 -11.10
N ILE A 307 6.73 19.58 -11.16
CA ILE A 307 6.55 18.28 -10.52
C ILE A 307 7.74 18.00 -9.62
N LYS A 308 7.49 17.72 -8.36
CA LYS A 308 8.49 17.27 -7.41
C LYS A 308 7.94 16.06 -6.65
N SER A 309 8.71 15.00 -6.58
CA SER A 309 8.42 13.82 -5.78
C SER A 309 9.67 13.43 -5.01
N SER A 310 9.54 13.26 -3.72
CA SER A 310 10.57 12.69 -2.86
C SER A 310 9.89 11.57 -2.08
N GLN A 311 10.31 10.35 -2.33
CA GLN A 311 9.72 9.16 -1.74
C GLN A 311 10.82 8.35 -1.05
N HIS A 312 10.60 8.06 0.20
CA HIS A 312 11.42 7.17 1.01
C HIS A 312 10.51 6.09 1.58
N GLN A 313 10.61 4.88 1.05
CA GLN A 313 9.96 3.70 1.61
C GLN A 313 11.02 2.81 2.23
N LEU A 314 11.10 2.89 3.56
CA LEU A 314 12.08 2.15 4.32
C LEU A 314 11.52 0.77 4.64
N PHE A 315 12.23 -0.27 4.24
CA PHE A 315 11.95 -1.63 4.64
C PHE A 315 12.77 -1.97 5.87
N GLY A 316 12.16 -2.62 6.86
CA GLY A 316 12.79 -2.88 8.14
C GLY A 316 11.97 -3.82 9.02
N SER A 317 12.26 -3.82 10.32
CA SER A 317 11.59 -4.67 11.28
C SER A 317 10.88 -3.88 12.37
N TYR A 318 9.76 -4.42 12.84
CA TYR A 318 8.94 -3.89 13.92
C TYR A 318 9.10 -4.74 15.17
N SER A 319 9.29 -4.09 16.33
CA SER A 319 9.25 -4.71 17.65
C SER A 319 8.47 -3.81 18.61
N GLY A 320 7.93 -4.36 19.68
CA GLY A 320 7.17 -3.62 20.67
C GLY A 320 5.82 -4.24 20.97
N THR A 321 4.83 -3.41 21.29
CA THR A 321 3.51 -3.90 21.72
C THR A 321 2.37 -3.24 20.97
N CYS A 322 1.32 -4.03 20.74
CA CYS A 322 0.02 -3.58 20.26
C CYS A 322 -1.07 -4.08 21.22
N LYS A 323 -2.00 -3.21 21.59
CA LYS A 323 -3.13 -3.58 22.42
C LYS A 323 -4.44 -3.50 21.63
N LEU A 324 -5.17 -4.61 21.58
CA LEU A 324 -6.49 -4.66 20.96
C LEU A 324 -7.54 -3.97 21.84
N SER A 325 -8.68 -3.64 21.25
CA SER A 325 -9.79 -2.98 21.94
C SER A 325 -10.40 -3.83 23.07
N ASP A 326 -10.25 -5.16 22.98
CA ASP A 326 -10.68 -6.09 24.04
C ASP A 326 -9.70 -6.21 25.21
N GLY A 327 -8.56 -5.49 25.14
CA GLY A 327 -7.53 -5.50 26.15
C GLY A 327 -6.38 -6.48 25.90
N THR A 328 -6.49 -7.36 24.89
CA THR A 328 -5.43 -8.29 24.52
C THR A 328 -4.16 -7.52 24.11
N THR A 329 -3.03 -7.87 24.69
CA THR A 329 -1.73 -7.29 24.34
C THR A 329 -0.95 -8.27 23.48
N LEU A 330 -0.52 -7.80 22.32
CA LEU A 330 0.29 -8.56 21.37
C LEU A 330 1.73 -8.04 21.40
N HIS A 331 2.69 -8.96 21.42
CA HIS A 331 4.12 -8.63 21.39
C HIS A 331 4.70 -8.91 20.01
N LEU A 332 5.33 -7.90 19.41
CA LEU A 332 6.01 -7.99 18.14
C LEU A 332 7.52 -8.09 18.39
N ASP A 333 8.17 -9.01 17.68
CA ASP A 333 9.62 -9.20 17.76
C ASP A 333 10.21 -9.38 16.36
N GLY A 334 10.81 -8.32 15.84
CA GLY A 334 11.54 -8.33 14.58
C GLY A 334 10.70 -8.60 13.33
N LEU A 335 9.40 -8.35 13.34
CA LEU A 335 8.51 -8.60 12.19
C LEU A 335 8.80 -7.65 11.04
N LEU A 336 9.06 -8.19 9.85
CA LEU A 336 9.39 -7.40 8.67
C LEU A 336 8.17 -6.65 8.13
N GLY A 337 8.41 -5.41 7.75
CA GLY A 337 7.43 -4.51 7.16
C GLY A 337 8.11 -3.31 6.51
N PHE A 338 7.38 -2.24 6.35
CA PHE A 338 7.92 -0.97 5.85
C PHE A 338 7.25 0.23 6.51
N ALA A 339 7.96 1.36 6.49
CA ALA A 339 7.43 2.69 6.78
C ALA A 339 7.90 3.65 5.70
N GLU A 340 7.10 4.70 5.41
CA GLU A 340 7.45 5.66 4.38
C GLU A 340 7.18 7.10 4.79
N GLU A 341 8.00 7.98 4.24
CA GLU A 341 7.79 9.42 4.15
C GLU A 341 7.75 9.80 2.68
N VAL A 342 6.66 10.43 2.26
CA VAL A 342 6.50 10.84 0.86
C VAL A 342 6.04 12.28 0.77
N PHE A 343 6.75 13.06 -0.04
CA PHE A 343 6.36 14.39 -0.46
C PHE A 343 6.12 14.42 -1.97
N ASN A 344 4.96 14.91 -2.38
CA ASN A 344 4.64 15.10 -3.79
C ASN A 344 4.07 16.50 -4.05
N ARG A 345 4.50 17.05 -5.19
CA ARG A 345 3.94 18.25 -5.81
C ARG A 345 3.73 17.96 -7.29
N TRP A 346 2.46 17.93 -7.75
CA TRP A 346 2.08 17.47 -9.09
C TRP A 346 0.77 18.09 -9.63
#